data_81ac96a8d90db485be01a77284e3c387
#
_entry.id   81ac96a8d90db485be01a77284e3c387
#
_cell.length_a   1.000
_cell.length_b   1.000
_cell.length_c   1.000
_cell.angle_alpha   90.00
_cell.angle_beta   90.00
_cell.angle_gamma   90.00
#
_symmetry.space_group_name_H-M   'P 1'
#
loop_
_entity.id
_entity.type
_entity.pdbx_description
1 polymer ?
#
loop_
_entity_poly.entity_id
_entity_poly.type
_entity_poly.pdbx_seq_one_letter_code
_entity_poly.pdbx_strand_id
1 'polypeptide(L)'
;SGTHYAKMLRKEMGNIDWTKSAEEIGRLVRGLNPWPSAYTHWNGKMLKIWMAETVTQEELSALGCDEKNGMDLKEAQPGTVMIVTKDTLMVQTGDGLLALTELQMEGKKRMPVQAFLMGCRMQTGEKLERIGRY
;
A
#
# COMPACT_ATOMS: atom_id res chain seq x y z
N SER A 1 4.30 10.13 29.32
CA SER A 1 4.23 10.53 29.02
C SER A 1 4.02 10.96 28.59
N GLY A 2 3.98 11.00 28.55
CA GLY A 2 3.85 11.53 28.15
C GLY A 2 3.59 11.95 27.58
N THR A 3 3.40 12.00 27.45
CA THR A 3 3.19 12.54 26.89
C THR A 3 2.89 13.15 26.53
N HIS A 4 2.75 13.26 26.69
CA HIS A 4 2.53 14.01 26.25
C HIS A 4 2.80 14.48 25.36
N TYR A 5 2.88 13.91 25.50
CA TYR A 5 3.29 14.73 24.59
C TYR A 5 2.43 14.65 23.50
N ALA A 6 2.08 15.67 23.22
CA ALA A 6 1.34 15.77 22.07
C ALA A 6 2.18 15.30 20.97
N LYS A 7 1.84 14.22 20.41
CA LYS A 7 2.48 13.86 19.25
C LYS A 7 2.15 14.84 18.20
N MET A 8 3.11 15.58 17.77
CA MET A 8 2.93 16.42 16.64
C MET A 8 2.91 15.52 15.41
N LEU A 9 1.76 15.43 14.77
CA LEU A 9 1.65 14.70 13.54
C LEU A 9 2.40 15.44 12.44
N ARG A 10 3.19 14.74 11.66
CA ARG A 10 3.98 15.31 10.57
C ARG A 10 3.70 14.55 9.30
N LYS A 11 3.88 15.23 8.17
CA LYS A 11 3.69 14.59 6.87
C LYS A 11 4.55 13.34 6.70
N GLU A 12 5.78 13.41 7.21
CA GLU A 12 6.73 12.31 7.08
C GLU A 12 6.28 11.04 7.78
N MET A 13 5.40 11.17 8.76
CA MET A 13 4.86 10.00 9.44
C MET A 13 4.04 9.13 8.51
N GLY A 14 3.53 9.70 7.43
CA GLY A 14 2.75 8.95 6.45
C GLY A 14 3.60 8.27 5.38
N ASN A 15 4.91 8.51 5.37
CA ASN A 15 5.79 7.90 4.37
C ASN A 15 5.92 6.41 4.66
N ILE A 16 5.21 5.61 3.88
CA ILE A 16 5.08 4.18 4.17
C ILE A 16 6.42 3.46 4.09
N ASP A 17 6.73 2.70 5.12
CA ASP A 17 7.88 1.81 5.16
C ASP A 17 7.37 0.41 4.83
N TRP A 18 7.56 -0.01 3.60
CA TRP A 18 7.03 -1.29 3.12
C TRP A 18 7.68 -2.50 3.78
N THR A 19 8.78 -2.32 4.51
CA THR A 19 9.41 -3.43 5.23
C THR A 19 8.64 -3.83 6.49
N LYS A 20 7.71 -2.98 6.91
CA LYS A 20 6.84 -3.31 8.04
C LYS A 20 5.80 -4.33 7.59
N SER A 21 5.07 -4.90 8.55
CA SER A 21 4.05 -5.88 8.21
C SER A 21 2.83 -5.21 7.59
N ALA A 22 2.05 -6.00 6.86
CA ALA A 22 0.79 -5.51 6.27
C ALA A 22 -0.13 -4.96 7.36
N GLU A 23 -0.16 -5.61 8.51
CA GLU A 23 -0.98 -5.16 9.62
C GLU A 23 -0.54 -3.81 10.14
N GLU A 24 0.77 -3.60 10.30
CA GLU A 24 1.29 -2.33 10.78
C GLU A 24 1.03 -1.20 9.77
N ILE A 25 1.24 -1.48 8.49
CA ILE A 25 1.00 -0.48 7.45
C ILE A 25 -0.50 -0.15 7.38
N GLY A 26 -1.34 -1.17 7.48
CA GLY A 26 -2.79 -0.96 7.49
C GLY A 26 -3.23 -0.08 8.66
N ARG A 27 -2.64 -0.27 9.83
CA ARG A 27 -2.93 0.56 10.98
C ARG A 27 -2.46 2.00 10.77
N LEU A 28 -1.29 2.16 10.15
CA LEU A 28 -0.78 3.49 9.83
C LEU A 28 -1.74 4.23 8.89
N VAL A 29 -2.20 3.54 7.85
CA VAL A 29 -3.14 4.13 6.89
C VAL A 29 -4.39 4.63 7.61
N ARG A 30 -4.96 3.79 8.46
CA ARG A 30 -6.18 4.16 9.19
C ARG A 30 -5.91 5.25 10.23
N GLY A 31 -4.79 5.15 10.92
CA GLY A 31 -4.46 6.08 11.99
C GLY A 31 -4.14 7.49 11.52
N LEU A 32 -3.68 7.64 10.30
CA LEU A 32 -3.32 8.94 9.75
C LEU A 32 -4.39 9.53 8.82
N ASN A 33 -5.49 8.85 8.66
CA ASN A 33 -6.60 9.34 7.85
C ASN A 33 -7.49 10.23 8.74
N PRO A 34 -7.83 11.47 8.37
CA PRO A 34 -7.58 12.09 7.06
C PRO A 34 -6.26 12.86 6.94
N TRP A 35 -5.55 13.08 8.02
CA TRP A 35 -4.32 13.84 7.96
C TRP A 35 -3.31 13.29 8.97
N PRO A 36 -2.04 13.22 8.62
CA PRO A 36 -1.41 13.65 7.35
C PRO A 36 -1.61 12.69 6.16
N SER A 37 -2.24 11.55 6.35
CA SER A 37 -2.48 10.49 5.38
C SER A 37 -1.19 9.76 5.02
N ALA A 38 -1.32 8.46 4.77
CA ALA A 38 -0.19 7.63 4.39
C ALA A 38 0.08 7.79 2.89
N TYR A 39 1.33 7.67 2.50
CA TYR A 39 1.69 7.82 1.10
C TYR A 39 2.93 7.02 0.77
N THR A 40 3.10 6.78 -0.51
CA THR A 40 4.28 6.15 -1.07
C THR A 40 4.58 6.86 -2.40
N HIS A 41 5.49 6.32 -3.19
CA HIS A 41 5.83 6.91 -4.47
C HIS A 41 5.82 5.84 -5.55
N TRP A 42 5.33 6.23 -6.72
CA TRP A 42 5.28 5.36 -7.89
C TRP A 42 5.70 6.17 -9.10
N ASN A 43 6.73 5.70 -9.80
CA ASN A 43 7.31 6.43 -10.95
C ASN A 43 7.67 7.87 -10.61
N GLY A 44 8.17 8.07 -9.39
CA GLY A 44 8.60 9.39 -8.96
C GLY A 44 7.50 10.32 -8.50
N LYS A 45 6.24 9.88 -8.56
CA LYS A 45 5.10 10.69 -8.14
C LYS A 45 4.54 10.17 -6.83
N MET A 46 4.04 11.09 -6.02
CA MET A 46 3.44 10.71 -4.74
C MET A 46 2.10 10.03 -4.96
N LEU A 47 1.91 8.93 -4.25
CA LEU A 47 0.67 8.17 -4.27
C LEU A 47 0.17 8.05 -2.84
N LYS A 48 -0.95 8.70 -2.54
CA LYS A 48 -1.56 8.60 -1.21
C LYS A 48 -2.40 7.35 -1.12
N ILE A 49 -2.31 6.70 0.04
CA ILE A 49 -3.08 5.50 0.31
C ILE A 49 -4.11 5.88 1.37
N TRP A 50 -5.37 5.99 0.96
CA TRP A 50 -6.44 6.41 1.86
C TRP A 50 -7.05 5.26 2.63
N MET A 51 -7.17 4.10 1.99
CA MET A 51 -7.71 2.91 2.63
C MET A 51 -6.94 1.69 2.16
N ALA A 52 -6.71 0.77 3.08
CA ALA A 52 -6.01 -0.48 2.79
C ALA A 52 -6.47 -1.55 3.76
N GLU A 53 -6.35 -2.79 3.34
CA GLU A 53 -6.77 -3.93 4.15
C GLU A 53 -5.74 -5.05 4.06
N THR A 54 -5.57 -5.77 5.17
CA THR A 54 -4.72 -6.95 5.16
C THR A 54 -5.43 -8.05 4.37
N VAL A 55 -4.63 -8.95 3.79
CA VAL A 55 -5.15 -10.01 2.94
C VAL A 55 -5.00 -11.35 3.66
N THR A 56 -6.09 -12.11 3.72
CA THR A 56 -6.06 -13.42 4.34
C THR A 56 -5.60 -14.46 3.34
N GLN A 57 -5.18 -15.62 3.85
CA GLN A 57 -4.79 -16.74 3.02
C GLN A 57 -5.97 -17.20 2.15
N GLU A 58 -7.18 -17.13 2.70
CA GLU A 58 -8.38 -17.51 1.97
C GLU A 58 -8.61 -16.61 0.78
N GLU A 59 -8.40 -15.31 0.95
CA GLU A 59 -8.57 -14.35 -0.13
C GLU A 59 -7.56 -14.61 -1.25
N LEU A 60 -6.32 -14.93 -0.89
CA LEU A 60 -5.30 -15.26 -1.86
C LEU A 60 -5.67 -16.51 -2.65
N SER A 61 -6.18 -17.51 -1.97
CA SER A 61 -6.60 -18.76 -2.63
C SER A 61 -7.75 -18.51 -3.58
N ALA A 62 -8.70 -17.65 -3.18
CA ALA A 62 -9.85 -17.32 -4.01
C ALA A 62 -9.44 -16.61 -5.30
N LEU A 63 -8.31 -15.90 -5.28
CA LEU A 63 -7.81 -15.21 -6.46
C LEU A 63 -6.95 -16.13 -7.34
N GLY A 64 -6.74 -17.37 -6.92
CA GLY A 64 -5.90 -18.29 -7.65
C GLY A 64 -4.41 -17.98 -7.53
N CYS A 65 -4.06 -17.14 -6.56
CA CYS A 65 -2.68 -16.72 -6.38
C CYS A 65 -2.00 -17.60 -5.33
N ASP A 66 -1.60 -18.77 -5.75
CA ASP A 66 -0.85 -19.67 -4.89
C ASP A 66 0.50 -19.91 -5.56
N GLU A 67 1.32 -20.75 -4.93
CA GLU A 67 2.64 -21.05 -5.43
C GLU A 67 2.64 -21.67 -6.82
N LYS A 68 1.53 -22.26 -7.21
CA LYS A 68 1.41 -22.92 -8.51
C LYS A 68 1.36 -21.94 -9.67
N ASN A 69 1.07 -20.69 -9.39
CA ASN A 69 1.00 -19.68 -10.44
C ASN A 69 2.34 -19.01 -10.71
N GLY A 70 3.40 -19.57 -10.17
CA GLY A 70 4.74 -19.14 -10.48
C GLY A 70 5.20 -17.89 -9.79
N MET A 71 4.40 -17.36 -8.89
CA MET A 71 4.78 -16.17 -8.15
C MET A 71 5.31 -16.58 -6.79
N ASP A 72 6.58 -16.33 -6.55
CA ASP A 72 7.16 -16.62 -5.25
C ASP A 72 6.94 -15.43 -4.34
N LEU A 73 5.84 -15.48 -3.59
CA LEU A 73 5.48 -14.41 -2.69
C LEU A 73 6.51 -14.21 -1.58
N LYS A 74 7.30 -15.23 -1.29
CA LYS A 74 8.27 -15.14 -0.20
C LYS A 74 9.54 -14.40 -0.60
N GLU A 75 9.85 -14.38 -1.90
CA GLU A 75 11.06 -13.73 -2.38
C GLU A 75 10.82 -12.32 -2.90
N ALA A 76 9.57 -11.90 -2.99
CA ALA A 76 9.27 -10.57 -3.47
C ALA A 76 9.73 -9.53 -2.44
N GLN A 77 10.33 -8.46 -2.93
CA GLN A 77 10.78 -7.39 -2.05
C GLN A 77 9.60 -6.54 -1.60
N PRO A 78 9.67 -6.00 -0.37
CA PRO A 78 8.62 -5.10 0.10
C PRO A 78 8.44 -3.93 -0.87
N GLY A 79 7.18 -3.56 -1.10
CA GLY A 79 6.84 -2.50 -2.05
C GLY A 79 6.55 -2.99 -3.45
N THR A 80 6.74 -4.29 -3.72
CA THR A 80 6.48 -4.86 -5.04
C THR A 80 4.98 -5.08 -5.23
N VAL A 81 4.47 -4.61 -6.37
CA VAL A 81 3.08 -4.86 -6.76
C VAL A 81 2.96 -6.31 -7.17
N MET A 82 2.17 -7.08 -6.43
CA MET A 82 2.08 -8.53 -6.61
C MET A 82 0.86 -8.97 -7.39
N ILE A 83 -0.27 -8.32 -7.18
CA ILE A 83 -1.53 -8.71 -7.78
C ILE A 83 -2.24 -7.49 -8.31
N VAL A 84 -2.60 -7.52 -9.58
CA VAL A 84 -3.38 -6.46 -10.21
C VAL A 84 -4.47 -7.10 -11.04
N THR A 85 -5.73 -6.80 -10.68
CA THR A 85 -6.87 -7.17 -11.50
C THR A 85 -7.63 -5.89 -11.80
N LYS A 86 -8.81 -5.99 -12.39
CA LYS A 86 -9.59 -4.79 -12.72
C LYS A 86 -10.00 -4.00 -11.48
N ASP A 87 -10.08 -4.65 -10.32
CA ASP A 87 -10.56 -4.01 -9.10
C ASP A 87 -9.72 -4.34 -7.87
N THR A 88 -8.55 -4.94 -8.06
CA THR A 88 -7.71 -5.37 -6.93
C THR A 88 -6.26 -4.96 -7.17
N LEU A 89 -5.65 -4.41 -6.13
CA LEU A 89 -4.25 -4.05 -6.15
C LEU A 89 -3.64 -4.46 -4.82
N MET A 90 -2.73 -5.42 -4.86
CA MET A 90 -2.06 -5.91 -3.65
C MET A 90 -0.56 -5.74 -3.75
N VAL A 91 0.04 -5.32 -2.65
CA VAL A 91 1.46 -4.98 -2.59
C VAL A 91 2.13 -5.83 -1.52
N GLN A 92 3.33 -6.31 -1.83
CA GLN A 92 4.12 -7.08 -0.87
C GLN A 92 4.64 -6.15 0.23
N THR A 93 4.52 -6.61 1.46
CA THR A 93 5.09 -5.91 2.61
C THR A 93 6.19 -6.78 3.22
N GLY A 94 6.72 -6.36 4.35
CA GLY A 94 7.69 -7.17 5.07
C GLY A 94 7.08 -8.44 5.63
N ASP A 95 5.77 -8.48 5.79
CA ASP A 95 5.06 -9.67 6.24
C ASP A 95 3.63 -9.61 5.71
N GLY A 96 3.37 -10.37 4.66
CA GLY A 96 2.05 -10.47 4.05
C GLY A 96 1.80 -9.47 2.95
N LEU A 97 0.62 -9.53 2.38
CA LEU A 97 0.18 -8.62 1.33
C LEU A 97 -0.79 -7.60 1.89
N LEU A 98 -0.74 -6.40 1.34
CA LEU A 98 -1.66 -5.33 1.69
C LEU A 98 -2.47 -4.96 0.45
N ALA A 99 -3.80 -5.00 0.57
CA ALA A 99 -4.70 -4.61 -0.51
C ALA A 99 -4.98 -3.12 -0.38
N LEU A 100 -4.73 -2.38 -1.45
CA LEU A 100 -4.96 -0.93 -1.47
C LEU A 100 -6.35 -0.71 -2.07
N THR A 101 -7.25 -0.11 -1.29
CA THR A 101 -8.64 0.01 -1.71
C THR A 101 -9.06 1.42 -2.08
N GLU A 102 -8.35 2.42 -1.60
CA GLU A 102 -8.63 3.80 -1.98
C GLU A 102 -7.33 4.57 -2.06
N LEU A 103 -7.14 5.29 -3.17
CA LEU A 103 -5.86 5.88 -3.53
C LEU A 103 -6.04 7.27 -4.11
N GLN A 104 -4.94 8.03 -4.11
CA GLN A 104 -4.93 9.34 -4.75
C GLN A 104 -3.54 9.59 -5.34
N MET A 105 -3.48 9.68 -6.65
CA MET A 105 -2.23 10.03 -7.32
C MET A 105 -1.99 11.53 -7.22
N GLU A 106 -0.73 11.90 -7.15
CA GLU A 106 -0.33 13.31 -7.15
C GLU A 106 -1.01 14.08 -8.28
N GLY A 107 -1.67 15.17 -7.92
CA GLY A 107 -2.38 15.99 -8.89
C GLY A 107 -3.75 15.48 -9.31
N LYS A 108 -4.20 14.39 -8.71
CA LYS A 108 -5.48 13.79 -9.06
C LYS A 108 -6.38 13.70 -7.85
N LYS A 109 -7.62 13.25 -8.06
CA LYS A 109 -8.57 13.12 -6.97
C LYS A 109 -8.46 11.77 -6.28
N ARG A 110 -8.91 11.74 -5.04
CA ARG A 110 -9.05 10.49 -4.29
C ARG A 110 -10.11 9.63 -4.97
N MET A 111 -9.81 8.35 -5.13
CA MET A 111 -10.73 7.46 -5.83
C MET A 111 -10.58 6.02 -5.36
N PRO A 112 -11.61 5.18 -5.52
CA PRO A 112 -11.48 3.77 -5.21
C PRO A 112 -10.51 3.10 -6.17
N VAL A 113 -9.94 1.99 -5.76
CA VAL A 113 -8.91 1.30 -6.52
C VAL A 113 -9.38 0.94 -7.93
N GLN A 114 -10.66 0.59 -8.09
CA GLN A 114 -11.20 0.28 -9.41
C GLN A 114 -11.02 1.44 -10.38
N ALA A 115 -11.40 2.64 -9.95
CA ALA A 115 -11.28 3.82 -10.78
C ALA A 115 -9.82 4.17 -11.02
N PHE A 116 -8.98 3.99 -9.99
CA PHE A 116 -7.55 4.24 -10.12
C PHE A 116 -6.94 3.35 -11.20
N LEU A 117 -7.26 2.06 -11.18
CA LEU A 117 -6.70 1.12 -12.15
C LEU A 117 -7.22 1.32 -13.57
N MET A 118 -8.38 1.93 -13.70
CA MET A 118 -8.89 2.29 -15.04
C MET A 118 -8.07 3.40 -15.66
N GLY A 119 -7.56 4.31 -14.85
CA GLY A 119 -6.79 5.44 -15.33
C GLY A 119 -5.29 5.27 -15.27
N CYS A 120 -4.82 4.30 -14.50
CA CYS A 120 -3.39 4.05 -14.32
C CYS A 120 -3.08 2.61 -14.65
N ARG A 121 -2.13 2.39 -15.53
CA ARG A 121 -1.75 1.04 -15.93
C ARG A 121 -0.63 0.50 -15.06
N MET A 122 -0.93 0.31 -13.80
CA MET A 122 0.01 -0.31 -12.89
C MET A 122 0.03 -1.81 -13.16
N GLN A 123 1.21 -2.39 -13.18
CA GLN A 123 1.37 -3.80 -13.50
C GLN A 123 2.10 -4.55 -12.40
N THR A 124 1.86 -5.85 -12.36
CA THR A 124 2.57 -6.73 -11.45
C THR A 124 4.08 -6.60 -11.66
N GLY A 125 4.81 -6.52 -10.57
CA GLY A 125 6.26 -6.39 -10.61
C GLY A 125 6.76 -4.96 -10.47
N GLU A 126 5.88 -3.97 -10.63
CA GLU A 126 6.28 -2.59 -10.41
C GLU A 126 6.48 -2.36 -8.92
N LYS A 127 7.21 -1.30 -8.61
CA LYS A 127 7.55 -1.01 -7.23
C LYS A 127 6.97 0.29 -6.74
N LEU A 128 6.45 0.24 -5.52
CA LEU A 128 6.12 1.44 -4.77
C LEU A 128 7.30 1.72 -3.86
N GLU A 129 7.79 2.93 -3.89
CA GLU A 129 9.04 3.27 -3.23
C GLU A 129 8.85 4.22 -2.07
N ARG A 130 9.73 4.08 -1.10
CA ARG A 130 9.82 5.03 -0.01
C ARG A 130 10.91 6.04 -0.39
N ILE A 131 10.47 7.26 -0.71
CA ILE A 131 11.39 8.32 -1.07
C ILE A 131 11.46 9.31 0.08
N GLY A 132 12.66 9.75 0.39
CA GLY A 132 12.85 10.67 1.49
C GLY A 132 13.50 9.99 2.67
N ARG A 133 13.71 10.76 3.73
CA ARG A 133 14.47 10.28 4.88
C ARG A 133 13.64 9.77 6.04
N TYR A 134 12.35 9.80 5.91
CA TYR A 134 11.47 9.53 7.06
C TYR A 134 10.64 8.30 6.88
#